data_0e289b6140666891db19f3d49a62b490
#
_entry.id   0e289b6140666891db19f3d49a62b490
#
_cell.length_a   1.000
_cell.length_b   1.000
_cell.length_c   1.000
_cell.angle_alpha   90.00
_cell.angle_beta   90.00
_cell.angle_gamma   90.00
#
_symmetry.space_group_name_H-M   'P 1'
#
loop_
_entity.id
_entity.type
_entity.pdbx_description
1 polymer ?
#
loop_
_entity_poly.entity_id
_entity_poly.type
_entity_poly.pdbx_seq_one_letter_code
_entity_poly.pdbx_strand_id
1 'polypeptide(L)'
;MSNAKGGPIEGESIGRGCGKLYLTGEYAVMDVEGLAVIAGVNRYVTVRCHGADPSQPVSRVYSSYYGPQGRVIDVDAPDDIATHTISLVYRIAVGELENTPESPINIVIESDLDDSASGAKYGLGSSGAVAVAVTRALGAHLGLELDSLRVYKIAMVATLLAGAAGSGGDIACSAHGGAVLYRRPNPAALAELVAADPVAAVAAPWPNLRIDARADLGGLQLLVGWTGSPVKTDSQLKKAGGADRDFVRGVSSISEKLWQALADGDRTAAFACLRENRALLQAYERERAVCIETEKLKALADIADAAGAAGKSSGSGGGDCGIALVGASNGADAESSTRETATDITARWQAAGIQPLPLKLAAQL
;
A
#
# COMPACT_ATOMS: atom_id res chain seq x y z
N MET A 1 -27.70 -10.76 -3.57
CA MET A 1 -28.03 -10.59 -2.14
C MET A 1 -27.75 -9.16 -1.79
N SER A 2 -28.71 -8.51 -1.12
CA SER A 2 -28.86 -7.06 -0.94
C SER A 2 -27.65 -6.42 -0.27
N ASN A 3 -27.12 -5.36 -0.90
CA ASN A 3 -26.19 -4.38 -0.31
C ASN A 3 -26.89 -3.66 0.86
N ALA A 4 -26.81 -4.21 2.05
CA ALA A 4 -27.15 -3.49 3.26
C ALA A 4 -25.93 -2.59 3.61
N LYS A 5 -25.92 -1.36 3.08
CA LYS A 5 -25.15 -0.25 3.69
C LYS A 5 -25.84 0.07 5.02
N GLY A 6 -25.59 -0.75 6.05
CA GLY A 6 -26.00 -0.47 7.42
C GLY A 6 -25.25 0.78 7.89
N GLY A 7 -25.98 1.74 8.50
CA GLY A 7 -25.37 2.83 9.25
C GLY A 7 -24.52 2.28 10.42
N PRO A 8 -23.71 3.13 11.08
CA PRO A 8 -22.86 2.70 12.19
C PRO A 8 -23.70 2.04 13.30
N ILE A 9 -23.27 0.85 13.72
CA ILE A 9 -23.85 0.14 14.87
C ILE A 9 -23.28 0.81 16.13
N GLU A 10 -24.09 1.00 17.14
CA GLU A 10 -23.66 1.60 18.42
C GLU A 10 -22.50 0.76 18.99
N GLY A 11 -21.38 1.39 19.31
CA GLY A 11 -20.16 0.71 19.76
C GLY A 11 -19.29 0.11 18.65
N GLU A 12 -19.54 0.42 17.36
CA GLU A 12 -18.73 -0.02 16.24
C GLU A 12 -17.44 0.78 16.14
N SER A 13 -16.30 0.10 16.00
CA SER A 13 -15.01 0.70 15.67
C SER A 13 -14.64 0.41 14.21
N ILE A 14 -14.15 1.43 13.49
CA ILE A 14 -13.82 1.33 12.08
C ILE A 14 -12.32 1.61 11.88
N GLY A 15 -11.63 0.72 11.17
CA GLY A 15 -10.26 0.89 10.71
C GLY A 15 -10.17 0.86 9.20
N ARG A 16 -9.26 1.65 8.64
CA ARG A 16 -9.01 1.69 7.19
C ARG A 16 -7.51 1.56 6.89
N GLY A 17 -7.19 0.82 5.84
CA GLY A 17 -5.87 0.78 5.20
C GLY A 17 -6.01 1.14 3.73
N CYS A 18 -5.29 2.16 3.25
CA CYS A 18 -5.39 2.57 1.85
C CYS A 18 -4.59 1.66 0.91
N GLY A 19 -5.00 1.62 -0.35
CA GLY A 19 -4.19 1.05 -1.42
C GLY A 19 -2.94 1.89 -1.69
N LYS A 20 -1.94 1.33 -2.38
CA LYS A 20 -0.67 1.98 -2.66
C LYS A 20 -0.22 1.84 -4.12
N LEU A 21 0.59 2.80 -4.57
CA LEU A 21 1.29 2.79 -5.85
C LEU A 21 2.72 3.31 -5.67
N TYR A 22 3.69 2.64 -6.26
CA TYR A 22 5.08 3.11 -6.27
C TYR A 22 5.24 4.25 -7.28
N LEU A 23 5.81 5.36 -6.84
CA LEU A 23 6.29 6.42 -7.71
C LEU A 23 7.74 6.15 -8.13
N THR A 24 8.57 5.71 -7.17
CA THR A 24 9.94 5.23 -7.39
C THR A 24 10.29 4.16 -6.35
N GLY A 25 11.37 3.43 -6.55
CA GLY A 25 11.90 2.51 -5.52
C GLY A 25 11.59 1.05 -5.75
N GLU A 26 10.89 0.69 -6.83
CA GLU A 26 10.57 -0.70 -7.16
C GLU A 26 11.85 -1.54 -7.21
N TYR A 27 11.79 -2.77 -6.76
CA TYR A 27 12.90 -3.71 -6.60
C TYR A 27 13.99 -3.24 -5.62
N ALA A 28 14.46 -1.98 -5.73
CA ALA A 28 15.47 -1.44 -4.83
C ALA A 28 15.04 -1.46 -3.37
N VAL A 29 13.76 -1.23 -3.08
CA VAL A 29 13.17 -1.24 -1.74
C VAL A 29 13.31 -2.59 -1.00
N MET A 30 13.65 -3.67 -1.72
CA MET A 30 13.96 -4.98 -1.13
C MET A 30 15.34 -5.03 -0.49
N ASP A 31 16.24 -4.12 -0.84
CA ASP A 31 17.55 -3.96 -0.21
C ASP A 31 17.47 -3.03 1.01
N VAL A 32 18.39 -3.21 1.97
CA VAL A 32 18.45 -2.39 3.20
C VAL A 32 18.85 -0.94 2.93
N GLU A 33 19.55 -0.67 1.83
CA GLU A 33 19.93 0.68 1.40
C GLU A 33 18.88 1.31 0.47
N GLY A 34 17.88 0.52 0.06
CA GLY A 34 16.86 0.93 -0.91
C GLY A 34 15.89 1.96 -0.33
N LEU A 35 15.63 3.03 -1.10
CA LEU A 35 14.60 4.02 -0.83
C LEU A 35 13.48 3.93 -1.88
N ALA A 36 12.24 4.17 -1.45
CA ALA A 36 11.09 4.23 -2.32
C ALA A 36 10.20 5.43 -1.97
N VAL A 37 9.59 6.04 -2.99
CA VAL A 37 8.47 6.96 -2.81
C VAL A 37 7.20 6.24 -3.22
N ILE A 38 6.26 6.14 -2.28
CA ILE A 38 5.03 5.36 -2.43
C ILE A 38 3.84 6.28 -2.16
N ALA A 39 2.85 6.28 -3.04
CA ALA A 39 1.63 7.07 -2.91
C ALA A 39 0.47 6.18 -2.46
N GLY A 40 -0.21 6.56 -1.39
CA GLY A 40 -1.49 6.00 -0.99
C GLY A 40 -2.60 6.46 -1.92
N VAL A 41 -3.56 5.59 -2.21
CA VAL A 41 -4.70 5.92 -3.05
C VAL A 41 -6.02 5.74 -2.29
N ASN A 42 -7.02 6.55 -2.66
CA ASN A 42 -8.32 6.65 -1.99
C ASN A 42 -9.27 5.45 -2.27
N ARG A 43 -8.70 4.25 -2.30
CA ARG A 43 -9.41 2.98 -2.20
C ARG A 43 -8.88 2.25 -0.98
N TYR A 44 -9.76 1.57 -0.26
CA TYR A 44 -9.46 1.10 1.09
C TYR A 44 -9.85 -0.36 1.29
N VAL A 45 -9.12 -1.03 2.15
CA VAL A 45 -9.69 -2.08 2.98
C VAL A 45 -10.32 -1.38 4.18
N THR A 46 -11.58 -1.67 4.44
CA THR A 46 -12.33 -1.17 5.61
C THR A 46 -12.64 -2.35 6.51
N VAL A 47 -12.30 -2.22 7.78
CA VAL A 47 -12.62 -3.21 8.82
C VAL A 47 -13.56 -2.57 9.82
N ARG A 48 -14.63 -3.29 10.16
CA ARG A 48 -15.59 -2.94 11.20
C ARG A 48 -15.49 -3.96 12.33
N CYS A 49 -15.36 -3.48 13.55
CA CYS A 49 -15.31 -4.30 14.75
C CYS A 49 -16.44 -3.91 15.68
N HIS A 50 -17.26 -4.87 16.09
CA HIS A 50 -18.39 -4.68 17.00
C HIS A 50 -18.63 -5.94 17.84
N GLY A 51 -19.40 -5.83 18.93
CA GLY A 51 -19.78 -6.96 19.76
C GLY A 51 -20.50 -8.05 18.95
N ALA A 52 -20.25 -9.31 19.29
CA ALA A 52 -20.96 -10.43 18.69
C ALA A 52 -22.41 -10.50 19.16
N ASP A 53 -23.28 -11.16 18.38
CA ASP A 53 -24.67 -11.43 18.77
C ASP A 53 -24.68 -12.28 20.06
N PRO A 54 -25.40 -11.87 21.12
CA PRO A 54 -25.51 -12.64 22.36
C PRO A 54 -26.00 -14.06 22.16
N SER A 55 -26.75 -14.34 21.09
CA SER A 55 -27.20 -15.70 20.73
C SER A 55 -26.09 -16.58 20.13
N GLN A 56 -24.98 -15.97 19.68
CA GLN A 56 -23.80 -16.63 19.13
C GLN A 56 -22.52 -16.06 19.75
N PRO A 57 -22.23 -16.40 21.02
CA PRO A 57 -21.17 -15.76 21.79
C PRO A 57 -19.76 -16.27 21.39
N VAL A 58 -19.42 -16.18 20.12
CA VAL A 58 -18.13 -16.61 19.57
C VAL A 58 -17.58 -15.52 18.66
N SER A 59 -16.35 -15.11 18.88
CA SER A 59 -15.67 -14.14 18.02
C SER A 59 -15.47 -14.69 16.60
N ARG A 60 -15.84 -13.88 15.60
CA ARG A 60 -15.73 -14.28 14.19
C ARG A 60 -15.15 -13.17 13.33
N VAL A 61 -14.41 -13.58 12.30
CA VAL A 61 -13.97 -12.70 11.20
C VAL A 61 -14.72 -13.08 9.91
N TYR A 62 -15.22 -12.06 9.23
CA TYR A 62 -15.96 -12.17 7.98
C TYR A 62 -15.23 -11.44 6.87
N SER A 63 -15.13 -12.05 5.70
CA SER A 63 -14.65 -11.45 4.47
C SER A 63 -15.11 -12.30 3.28
N SER A 64 -14.92 -11.79 2.05
CA SER A 64 -15.14 -12.60 0.85
C SER A 64 -14.25 -13.86 0.80
N TYR A 65 -13.08 -13.82 1.46
CA TYR A 65 -12.14 -14.93 1.54
C TYR A 65 -12.63 -16.06 2.47
N TYR A 66 -13.26 -15.73 3.60
CA TYR A 66 -13.76 -16.73 4.58
C TYR A 66 -15.19 -17.23 4.28
N GLY A 67 -15.85 -16.62 3.29
CA GLY A 67 -17.22 -16.96 2.92
C GLY A 67 -18.29 -16.40 3.90
N PRO A 68 -19.58 -16.70 3.64
CA PRO A 68 -20.69 -16.04 4.33
C PRO A 68 -20.86 -16.45 5.79
N GLN A 69 -20.31 -17.61 6.20
CA GLN A 69 -20.36 -18.07 7.60
C GLN A 69 -19.29 -17.43 8.47
N GLY A 70 -18.32 -16.74 7.83
CA GLY A 70 -17.16 -16.24 8.53
C GLY A 70 -16.31 -17.36 9.14
N ARG A 71 -15.23 -16.97 9.79
CA ARG A 71 -14.30 -17.87 10.47
C ARG A 71 -14.28 -17.56 11.97
N VAL A 72 -14.30 -18.58 12.80
CA VAL A 72 -14.06 -18.43 14.24
C VAL A 72 -12.64 -17.94 14.47
N ILE A 73 -12.50 -16.93 15.32
CA ILE A 73 -11.19 -16.38 15.69
C ILE A 73 -10.61 -17.26 16.79
N ASP A 74 -9.43 -17.84 16.49
CA ASP A 74 -8.57 -18.50 17.46
C ASP A 74 -7.29 -17.66 17.58
N VAL A 75 -7.14 -16.96 18.70
CA VAL A 75 -5.99 -16.06 18.92
C VAL A 75 -4.69 -16.82 19.17
N ASP A 76 -4.77 -18.10 19.54
CA ASP A 76 -3.62 -18.96 19.85
C ASP A 76 -3.16 -19.77 18.62
N ALA A 77 -4.00 -19.88 17.58
CA ALA A 77 -3.69 -20.60 16.35
C ALA A 77 -3.98 -19.77 15.09
N PRO A 78 -3.35 -18.57 14.92
CA PRO A 78 -3.48 -17.79 13.70
C PRO A 78 -2.73 -18.46 12.54
N ASP A 79 -3.24 -18.33 11.30
CA ASP A 79 -2.66 -18.98 10.11
C ASP A 79 -2.62 -18.10 8.87
N ASP A 80 -3.14 -16.87 8.93
CA ASP A 80 -3.06 -15.88 7.87
C ASP A 80 -2.79 -14.46 8.43
N ILE A 81 -2.60 -13.48 7.52
CA ILE A 81 -2.27 -12.11 7.92
C ILE A 81 -3.32 -11.49 8.83
N ALA A 82 -4.60 -11.68 8.55
CA ALA A 82 -5.68 -11.09 9.35
C ALA A 82 -5.72 -11.71 10.76
N THR A 83 -5.64 -13.04 10.86
CA THR A 83 -5.66 -13.74 12.15
C THR A 83 -4.40 -13.52 12.98
N HIS A 84 -3.20 -13.47 12.35
CA HIS A 84 -1.97 -13.04 13.06
C HIS A 84 -2.07 -11.59 13.56
N THR A 85 -2.68 -10.69 12.78
CA THR A 85 -2.90 -9.31 13.22
C THR A 85 -3.84 -9.24 14.40
N ILE A 86 -4.96 -9.97 14.35
CA ILE A 86 -5.93 -10.06 15.46
C ILE A 86 -5.23 -10.58 16.72
N SER A 87 -4.52 -11.70 16.62
CA SER A 87 -3.79 -12.31 17.74
C SER A 87 -2.80 -11.33 18.38
N LEU A 88 -1.98 -10.66 17.55
CA LEU A 88 -0.97 -9.74 18.05
C LEU A 88 -1.59 -8.51 18.74
N VAL A 89 -2.66 -7.92 18.16
CA VAL A 89 -3.37 -6.77 18.77
C VAL A 89 -3.97 -7.16 20.12
N TYR A 90 -4.59 -8.34 20.22
CA TYR A 90 -5.09 -8.85 21.51
C TYR A 90 -3.99 -9.03 22.55
N ARG A 91 -2.86 -9.64 22.16
CA ARG A 91 -1.73 -9.83 23.08
C ARG A 91 -1.14 -8.51 23.57
N ILE A 92 -1.09 -7.50 22.72
CA ILE A 92 -0.68 -6.13 23.11
C ILE A 92 -1.70 -5.55 24.10
N ALA A 93 -3.00 -5.65 23.81
CA ALA A 93 -4.04 -5.12 24.67
C ALA A 93 -4.03 -5.78 26.07
N VAL A 94 -3.89 -7.10 26.13
CA VAL A 94 -3.75 -7.83 27.42
C VAL A 94 -2.54 -7.37 28.23
N GLY A 95 -1.43 -7.03 27.54
CA GLY A 95 -0.21 -6.56 28.20
C GLY A 95 -0.26 -5.09 28.68
N GLU A 96 -1.10 -4.26 28.07
CA GLU A 96 -1.10 -2.80 28.32
C GLU A 96 -2.35 -2.29 29.06
N LEU A 97 -3.46 -3.00 28.96
CA LEU A 97 -4.74 -2.57 29.56
C LEU A 97 -5.04 -3.35 30.84
N GLU A 98 -5.51 -2.65 31.87
CA GLU A 98 -5.93 -3.28 33.13
C GLU A 98 -7.13 -4.21 32.94
N ASN A 99 -8.02 -3.89 31.99
CA ASN A 99 -9.23 -4.64 31.69
C ASN A 99 -9.39 -4.76 30.17
N THR A 100 -8.94 -5.86 29.58
CA THR A 100 -9.23 -6.18 28.18
C THR A 100 -10.65 -6.73 28.07
N PRO A 101 -11.50 -6.21 27.13
CA PRO A 101 -12.83 -6.74 26.94
C PRO A 101 -12.78 -8.22 26.56
N GLU A 102 -13.41 -9.07 27.36
CA GLU A 102 -13.53 -10.52 27.10
C GLU A 102 -14.73 -10.88 26.24
N SER A 103 -15.60 -9.89 25.96
CA SER A 103 -16.82 -10.11 25.19
C SER A 103 -16.50 -10.53 23.75
N PRO A 104 -17.21 -11.54 23.22
CA PRO A 104 -17.03 -11.95 21.83
C PRO A 104 -17.31 -10.81 20.85
N ILE A 105 -16.53 -10.76 19.77
CA ILE A 105 -16.59 -9.70 18.75
C ILE A 105 -16.75 -10.27 17.35
N ASN A 106 -17.33 -9.47 16.48
CA ASN A 106 -17.33 -9.68 15.03
C ASN A 106 -16.41 -8.67 14.34
N ILE A 107 -15.59 -9.17 13.45
CA ILE A 107 -14.68 -8.39 12.60
C ILE A 107 -15.12 -8.59 11.15
N VAL A 108 -15.55 -7.52 10.48
CA VAL A 108 -15.97 -7.56 9.07
C VAL A 108 -14.96 -6.83 8.22
N ILE A 109 -14.37 -7.53 7.24
CA ILE A 109 -13.34 -7.01 6.33
C ILE A 109 -13.96 -6.84 4.95
N GLU A 110 -13.99 -5.60 4.44
CA GLU A 110 -14.44 -5.23 3.11
C GLU A 110 -13.29 -4.61 2.33
N SER A 111 -13.19 -4.87 1.02
CA SER A 111 -12.11 -4.35 0.17
C SER A 111 -12.66 -3.68 -1.08
N ASP A 112 -12.17 -2.45 -1.35
CA ASP A 112 -12.39 -1.74 -2.61
C ASP A 112 -11.16 -1.84 -3.55
N LEU A 113 -10.16 -2.67 -3.21
CA LEU A 113 -8.88 -2.76 -3.92
C LEU A 113 -8.91 -3.70 -5.13
N ASP A 114 -10.04 -4.33 -5.38
CA ASP A 114 -10.25 -5.23 -6.49
C ASP A 114 -11.31 -4.66 -7.45
N ASP A 115 -11.30 -5.10 -8.71
CA ASP A 115 -12.32 -4.73 -9.68
C ASP A 115 -13.65 -5.38 -9.33
N SER A 116 -14.67 -4.58 -9.04
CA SER A 116 -15.98 -5.06 -8.61
C SER A 116 -16.72 -5.86 -9.69
N ALA A 117 -16.38 -5.69 -10.96
CA ALA A 117 -17.04 -6.37 -12.08
C ALA A 117 -16.44 -7.76 -12.34
N SER A 118 -15.12 -7.88 -12.29
CA SER A 118 -14.39 -9.13 -12.59
C SER A 118 -13.83 -9.85 -11.37
N GLY A 119 -13.75 -9.18 -10.23
CA GLY A 119 -13.01 -9.66 -9.03
C GLY A 119 -11.49 -9.67 -9.20
N ALA A 120 -10.98 -9.12 -10.31
CA ALA A 120 -9.55 -9.08 -10.56
C ALA A 120 -8.86 -8.04 -9.68
N LYS A 121 -7.68 -8.37 -9.20
CA LYS A 121 -6.88 -7.44 -8.38
C LYS A 121 -6.29 -6.32 -9.22
N TYR A 122 -6.37 -5.07 -8.72
CA TYR A 122 -5.69 -3.93 -9.33
C TYR A 122 -4.18 -3.87 -9.02
N GLY A 123 -3.68 -4.70 -8.10
CA GLY A 123 -2.27 -4.64 -7.66
C GLY A 123 -1.98 -3.54 -6.64
N LEU A 124 -2.99 -3.07 -5.91
CA LEU A 124 -2.91 -1.95 -4.97
C LEU A 124 -2.41 -2.34 -3.55
N GLY A 125 -1.94 -3.57 -3.31
CA GLY A 125 -1.34 -3.97 -2.02
C GLY A 125 -2.35 -4.33 -0.94
N SER A 126 -3.36 -5.16 -1.28
CA SER A 126 -4.46 -5.52 -0.37
C SER A 126 -4.00 -6.19 0.94
N SER A 127 -2.96 -7.02 0.93
CA SER A 127 -2.47 -7.72 2.13
C SER A 127 -2.02 -6.76 3.23
N GLY A 128 -1.18 -5.77 2.88
CA GLY A 128 -0.73 -4.75 3.82
C GLY A 128 -1.90 -3.88 4.32
N ALA A 129 -2.84 -3.54 3.43
CA ALA A 129 -4.02 -2.77 3.78
C ALA A 129 -4.95 -3.51 4.77
N VAL A 130 -5.09 -4.86 4.64
CA VAL A 130 -5.84 -5.69 5.60
C VAL A 130 -5.20 -5.62 6.98
N ALA A 131 -3.90 -5.86 7.10
CA ALA A 131 -3.21 -5.81 8.39
C ALA A 131 -3.36 -4.45 9.08
N VAL A 132 -3.21 -3.35 8.33
CA VAL A 132 -3.39 -1.99 8.84
C VAL A 132 -4.83 -1.74 9.30
N ALA A 133 -5.82 -2.11 8.48
CA ALA A 133 -7.23 -1.88 8.78
C ALA A 133 -7.70 -2.69 10.00
N VAL A 134 -7.27 -3.95 10.12
CA VAL A 134 -7.53 -4.80 11.31
C VAL A 134 -6.89 -4.19 12.55
N THR A 135 -5.61 -3.79 12.47
CA THR A 135 -4.90 -3.17 13.60
C THR A 135 -5.66 -1.94 14.13
N ARG A 136 -6.11 -1.07 13.23
CA ARG A 136 -6.85 0.14 13.61
C ARG A 136 -8.22 -0.14 14.21
N ALA A 137 -9.02 -0.99 13.53
CA ALA A 137 -10.38 -1.29 13.98
C ALA A 137 -10.38 -1.99 15.34
N LEU A 138 -9.58 -3.05 15.46
CA LEU A 138 -9.49 -3.84 16.69
C LEU A 138 -8.80 -3.07 17.80
N GLY A 139 -7.72 -2.34 17.50
CA GLY A 139 -7.05 -1.51 18.49
C GLY A 139 -7.97 -0.44 19.07
N ALA A 140 -8.73 0.27 18.23
CA ALA A 140 -9.73 1.23 18.68
C ALA A 140 -10.87 0.57 19.49
N HIS A 141 -11.33 -0.62 19.08
CA HIS A 141 -12.35 -1.37 19.80
C HIS A 141 -11.89 -1.79 21.21
N LEU A 142 -10.62 -2.16 21.34
CA LEU A 142 -10.05 -2.56 22.63
C LEU A 142 -9.56 -1.35 23.47
N GLY A 143 -9.54 -0.14 22.91
CA GLY A 143 -9.11 1.08 23.62
C GLY A 143 -7.60 1.35 23.56
N LEU A 144 -6.88 0.73 22.61
CA LEU A 144 -5.46 1.03 22.40
C LEU A 144 -5.28 2.38 21.69
N GLU A 145 -4.35 3.18 22.17
CA GLU A 145 -3.88 4.38 21.47
C GLU A 145 -2.78 4.02 20.46
N LEU A 146 -3.08 4.18 19.17
CA LEU A 146 -2.21 3.76 18.08
C LEU A 146 -1.95 4.93 17.12
N ASP A 147 -0.71 5.40 17.08
CA ASP A 147 -0.24 6.28 16.01
C ASP A 147 0.08 5.47 14.74
N SER A 148 0.30 6.15 13.62
CA SER A 148 0.56 5.49 12.33
C SER A 148 1.83 4.65 12.33
N LEU A 149 2.86 5.01 13.10
CA LEU A 149 4.09 4.23 13.22
C LEU A 149 3.84 2.93 13.98
N ARG A 150 3.08 2.98 15.05
CA ARG A 150 2.72 1.79 15.84
C ARG A 150 1.81 0.86 15.05
N VAL A 151 0.83 1.41 14.32
CA VAL A 151 0.00 0.66 13.38
C VAL A 151 0.86 -0.06 12.34
N TYR A 152 1.83 0.64 11.73
CA TYR A 152 2.78 0.05 10.79
C TYR A 152 3.56 -1.11 11.42
N LYS A 153 4.11 -0.92 12.61
CA LYS A 153 4.90 -1.95 13.29
C LYS A 153 4.10 -3.19 13.63
N ILE A 154 2.89 -3.03 14.15
CA ILE A 154 1.99 -4.15 14.44
C ILE A 154 1.66 -4.92 13.15
N ALA A 155 1.24 -4.23 12.10
CA ALA A 155 0.90 -4.83 10.82
C ALA A 155 2.10 -5.54 10.17
N MET A 156 3.31 -4.97 10.27
CA MET A 156 4.54 -5.57 9.75
C MET A 156 4.94 -6.83 10.52
N VAL A 157 4.89 -6.81 11.86
CA VAL A 157 5.18 -7.99 12.70
C VAL A 157 4.17 -9.11 12.40
N ALA A 158 2.88 -8.81 12.33
CA ALA A 158 1.85 -9.78 11.99
C ALA A 158 2.06 -10.39 10.59
N THR A 159 2.48 -9.58 9.62
CA THR A 159 2.79 -10.03 8.25
C THR A 159 3.99 -10.98 8.24
N LEU A 160 5.03 -10.71 9.03
CA LEU A 160 6.18 -11.60 9.19
C LEU A 160 5.81 -12.91 9.87
N LEU A 161 4.98 -12.87 10.92
CA LEU A 161 4.47 -14.07 11.60
C LEU A 161 3.64 -14.96 10.67
N ALA A 162 2.90 -14.35 9.75
CA ALA A 162 2.17 -15.08 8.69
C ALA A 162 3.09 -15.64 7.58
N GLY A 163 4.41 -15.48 7.68
CA GLY A 163 5.37 -16.00 6.72
C GLY A 163 5.43 -15.22 5.39
N ALA A 164 4.81 -14.05 5.32
CA ALA A 164 4.86 -13.23 4.11
C ALA A 164 6.18 -12.46 4.02
N ALA A 165 6.82 -12.52 2.86
CA ALA A 165 8.08 -11.85 2.57
C ALA A 165 7.82 -10.62 1.69
N GLY A 166 7.99 -9.42 2.25
CA GLY A 166 7.85 -8.16 1.52
C GLY A 166 8.80 -7.09 2.05
N SER A 167 8.84 -5.96 1.39
CA SER A 167 9.62 -4.81 1.87
C SER A 167 8.94 -4.12 3.07
N GLY A 168 7.61 -4.23 3.21
CA GLY A 168 6.79 -3.48 4.17
C GLY A 168 6.43 -2.07 3.70
N GLY A 169 6.83 -1.68 2.49
CA GLY A 169 6.52 -0.34 1.96
C GLY A 169 5.03 -0.11 1.70
N ASP A 170 4.31 -1.15 1.29
CA ASP A 170 2.86 -1.13 1.16
C ASP A 170 2.16 -0.94 2.52
N ILE A 171 2.65 -1.62 3.56
CA ILE A 171 2.16 -1.47 4.93
C ILE A 171 2.41 -0.05 5.44
N ALA A 172 3.64 0.48 5.24
CA ALA A 172 3.99 1.84 5.65
C ALA A 172 3.06 2.88 4.96
N CYS A 173 2.86 2.73 3.66
CA CYS A 173 1.98 3.61 2.90
C CYS A 173 0.52 3.50 3.38
N SER A 174 0.00 2.28 3.57
CA SER A 174 -1.35 2.05 4.09
C SER A 174 -1.55 2.62 5.50
N ALA A 175 -0.50 2.58 6.34
CA ALA A 175 -0.57 3.08 7.71
C ALA A 175 -0.46 4.60 7.83
N HIS A 176 0.14 5.31 6.88
CA HIS A 176 0.30 6.76 6.96
C HIS A 176 -0.66 7.52 6.04
N GLY A 177 -1.09 6.90 4.93
CA GLY A 177 -1.79 7.61 3.87
C GLY A 177 -0.86 8.61 3.15
N GLY A 178 -1.43 9.47 2.32
CA GLY A 178 -0.66 10.45 1.55
C GLY A 178 0.43 9.82 0.70
N ALA A 179 1.62 10.42 0.68
CA ALA A 179 2.82 9.82 0.12
C ALA A 179 3.86 9.57 1.21
N VAL A 180 4.66 8.52 1.06
CA VAL A 180 5.73 8.18 2.01
C VAL A 180 7.06 7.99 1.29
N LEU A 181 8.13 8.52 1.87
CA LEU A 181 9.49 8.10 1.58
C LEU A 181 9.84 6.98 2.56
N TYR A 182 10.14 5.82 2.01
CA TYR A 182 10.26 4.60 2.79
C TYR A 182 11.61 3.91 2.59
N ARG A 183 12.23 3.51 3.70
CA ARG A 183 13.32 2.53 3.76
C ARG A 183 12.94 1.44 4.74
N ARG A 184 13.12 0.19 4.33
CA ARG A 184 12.79 -0.96 5.17
C ARG A 184 13.69 -1.06 6.41
N PRO A 185 13.20 -1.63 7.51
CA PRO A 185 14.07 -1.99 8.63
C PRO A 185 15.07 -3.06 8.19
N ASN A 186 16.16 -3.20 8.93
CA ASN A 186 17.08 -4.32 8.73
C ASN A 186 16.34 -5.65 8.97
N PRO A 187 16.19 -6.51 7.94
CA PRO A 187 15.34 -7.69 8.05
C PRO A 187 15.85 -8.73 9.04
N ALA A 188 17.18 -8.89 9.17
CA ALA A 188 17.76 -9.84 10.11
C ALA A 188 17.51 -9.37 11.55
N ALA A 189 17.81 -8.10 11.86
CA ALA A 189 17.56 -7.54 13.19
C ALA A 189 16.06 -7.57 13.56
N LEU A 190 15.17 -7.28 12.61
CA LEU A 190 13.74 -7.36 12.86
C LEU A 190 13.28 -8.80 13.11
N ALA A 191 13.79 -9.76 12.33
CA ALA A 191 13.47 -11.19 12.52
C ALA A 191 13.91 -11.70 13.90
N GLU A 192 15.09 -11.28 14.39
CA GLU A 192 15.57 -11.61 15.74
C GLU A 192 14.66 -11.03 16.82
N LEU A 193 14.24 -9.76 16.69
CA LEU A 193 13.31 -9.13 17.63
C LEU A 193 11.96 -9.87 17.67
N VAL A 194 11.41 -10.20 16.52
CA VAL A 194 10.11 -10.89 16.41
C VAL A 194 10.20 -12.33 16.93
N ALA A 195 11.31 -13.03 16.69
CA ALA A 195 11.52 -14.37 17.20
C ALA A 195 11.69 -14.42 18.73
N ALA A 196 12.26 -13.36 19.31
CA ALA A 196 12.42 -13.25 20.76
C ALA A 196 11.07 -12.97 21.45
N ASP A 197 10.36 -11.95 21.04
CA ASP A 197 9.01 -11.59 21.52
C ASP A 197 8.31 -10.65 20.53
N PRO A 198 7.26 -11.11 19.83
CA PRO A 198 6.54 -10.28 18.86
C PRO A 198 5.90 -9.02 19.46
N VAL A 199 5.43 -9.06 20.71
CA VAL A 199 4.85 -7.89 21.39
C VAL A 199 5.93 -6.86 21.71
N ALA A 200 7.02 -7.30 22.32
CA ALA A 200 8.17 -6.43 22.61
C ALA A 200 8.81 -5.86 21.33
N ALA A 201 8.83 -6.61 20.24
CA ALA A 201 9.32 -6.17 18.94
C ALA A 201 8.58 -4.92 18.43
N VAL A 202 7.28 -4.79 18.67
CA VAL A 202 6.50 -3.60 18.28
C VAL A 202 6.99 -2.35 19.00
N ALA A 203 7.32 -2.43 20.26
CA ALA A 203 7.81 -1.29 21.06
C ALA A 203 9.29 -0.95 20.77
N ALA A 204 10.10 -1.95 20.39
CA ALA A 204 11.53 -1.80 20.16
C ALA A 204 11.86 -0.81 19.02
N PRO A 205 13.01 -0.13 19.03
CA PRO A 205 13.51 0.60 17.87
C PRO A 205 13.89 -0.39 16.75
N TRP A 206 13.55 -0.04 15.49
CA TRP A 206 13.88 -0.87 14.33
C TRP A 206 15.06 -0.25 13.57
N PRO A 207 16.24 -0.89 13.60
CA PRO A 207 17.39 -0.38 12.88
C PRO A 207 17.09 -0.19 11.38
N ASN A 208 17.59 0.91 10.82
CA ASN A 208 17.46 1.27 9.40
C ASN A 208 16.07 1.73 8.93
N LEU A 209 15.02 1.57 9.71
CA LEU A 209 13.68 2.03 9.32
C LEU A 209 13.66 3.54 9.12
N ARG A 210 13.11 3.98 7.97
CA ARG A 210 12.78 5.38 7.70
C ARG A 210 11.40 5.47 7.07
N ILE A 211 10.54 6.30 7.64
CA ILE A 211 9.22 6.64 7.12
C ILE A 211 9.03 8.13 7.29
N ASP A 212 9.12 8.87 6.18
CA ASP A 212 8.74 10.28 6.13
C ASP A 212 7.41 10.37 5.36
N ALA A 213 6.40 11.04 5.89
CA ALA A 213 5.08 11.11 5.29
C ALA A 213 4.69 12.55 4.91
N ARG A 214 3.89 12.72 3.86
CA ARG A 214 3.35 14.00 3.40
C ARG A 214 1.93 13.85 2.85
N ALA A 215 1.15 14.92 2.93
CA ALA A 215 -0.27 14.92 2.55
C ALA A 215 -0.52 15.13 1.05
N ASP A 216 0.49 15.56 0.28
CA ASP A 216 0.35 15.99 -1.11
C ASP A 216 1.53 15.54 -1.99
N LEU A 217 1.45 15.81 -3.29
CA LEU A 217 2.49 15.55 -4.29
C LEU A 217 3.07 16.86 -4.87
N GLY A 218 3.21 17.89 -4.06
CA GLY A 218 3.75 19.18 -4.51
C GLY A 218 2.89 19.86 -5.58
N GLY A 219 1.57 19.75 -5.46
CA GLY A 219 0.62 20.29 -6.44
C GLY A 219 0.44 19.44 -7.71
N LEU A 220 1.12 18.29 -7.81
CA LEU A 220 0.94 17.37 -8.93
C LEU A 220 -0.28 16.46 -8.74
N GLN A 221 -0.98 16.16 -9.84
CA GLN A 221 -2.06 15.20 -9.89
C GLN A 221 -1.52 13.82 -10.26
N LEU A 222 -1.93 12.79 -9.51
CA LEU A 222 -1.68 11.40 -9.84
C LEU A 222 -2.78 10.85 -10.75
N LEU A 223 -2.40 10.33 -11.90
CA LEU A 223 -3.25 9.51 -12.76
C LEU A 223 -2.84 8.05 -12.64
N VAL A 224 -3.83 7.16 -12.71
CA VAL A 224 -3.62 5.71 -12.61
C VAL A 224 -4.32 5.01 -13.77
N GLY A 225 -3.59 4.17 -14.49
CA GLY A 225 -4.11 3.32 -15.54
C GLY A 225 -3.91 1.85 -15.21
N TRP A 226 -4.97 1.05 -15.34
CA TRP A 226 -4.92 -0.40 -15.15
C TRP A 226 -4.91 -1.14 -16.48
N THR A 227 -3.98 -2.10 -16.61
CA THR A 227 -3.79 -2.86 -17.87
C THR A 227 -4.80 -3.98 -18.08
N GLY A 228 -5.58 -4.35 -17.05
CA GLY A 228 -6.48 -5.49 -17.06
C GLY A 228 -5.77 -6.85 -16.89
N SER A 229 -4.49 -6.87 -16.56
CA SER A 229 -3.69 -8.10 -16.45
C SER A 229 -3.08 -8.17 -15.04
N PRO A 230 -3.73 -8.89 -14.09
CA PRO A 230 -3.22 -9.00 -12.72
C PRO A 230 -1.94 -9.84 -12.65
N VAL A 231 -1.01 -9.44 -11.78
CA VAL A 231 0.31 -10.06 -11.60
C VAL A 231 0.53 -10.49 -10.15
N LYS A 232 1.26 -11.60 -9.96
CA LYS A 232 1.73 -12.04 -8.63
C LYS A 232 3.11 -11.45 -8.37
N THR A 233 3.20 -10.46 -7.49
CA THR A 233 4.44 -9.74 -7.11
C THR A 233 5.56 -10.69 -6.69
N ASP A 234 5.27 -11.69 -5.85
CA ASP A 234 6.27 -12.67 -5.39
C ASP A 234 6.92 -13.45 -6.55
N SER A 235 6.15 -13.74 -7.59
CA SER A 235 6.64 -14.43 -8.78
C SER A 235 7.62 -13.56 -9.55
N GLN A 236 7.36 -12.27 -9.67
CA GLN A 236 8.24 -11.31 -10.35
C GLN A 236 9.53 -11.08 -9.56
N LEU A 237 9.41 -10.86 -8.24
CA LEU A 237 10.57 -10.67 -7.37
C LEU A 237 11.50 -11.90 -7.36
N LYS A 238 10.94 -13.12 -7.34
CA LYS A 238 11.74 -14.36 -7.41
C LYS A 238 12.47 -14.49 -8.74
N LYS A 239 11.86 -14.12 -9.86
CA LYS A 239 12.49 -14.14 -11.19
C LYS A 239 13.61 -13.13 -11.31
N ALA A 240 13.39 -11.92 -10.78
CA ALA A 240 14.36 -10.83 -10.86
C ALA A 240 15.63 -11.10 -10.05
N GLY A 241 15.55 -11.91 -8.99
CA GLY A 241 16.64 -12.07 -8.02
C GLY A 241 16.90 -10.80 -7.21
N GLY A 242 18.03 -10.70 -6.52
CA GLY A 242 18.43 -9.50 -5.80
C GLY A 242 18.88 -8.38 -6.75
N ALA A 243 18.61 -7.14 -6.42
CA ALA A 243 19.11 -5.97 -7.13
C ALA A 243 20.62 -5.77 -6.84
N ASP A 244 21.38 -5.33 -7.84
CA ASP A 244 22.78 -4.99 -7.61
C ASP A 244 22.91 -3.61 -6.92
N ARG A 245 24.08 -3.35 -6.33
CA ARG A 245 24.31 -2.14 -5.55
C ARG A 245 24.22 -0.85 -6.37
N ASP A 246 24.58 -0.88 -7.64
CA ASP A 246 24.56 0.32 -8.48
C ASP A 246 23.12 0.68 -8.85
N PHE A 247 22.28 -0.30 -9.16
CA PHE A 247 20.85 -0.12 -9.34
C PHE A 247 20.20 0.42 -8.05
N VAL A 248 20.45 -0.21 -6.89
CA VAL A 248 19.89 0.22 -5.59
C VAL A 248 20.29 1.67 -5.30
N ARG A 249 21.56 2.04 -5.47
CA ARG A 249 22.03 3.41 -5.25
C ARG A 249 21.40 4.41 -6.21
N GLY A 250 21.31 4.05 -7.50
CA GLY A 250 20.70 4.89 -8.54
C GLY A 250 19.25 5.20 -8.22
N VAL A 251 18.44 4.15 -7.96
CA VAL A 251 17.02 4.29 -7.63
C VAL A 251 16.81 5.02 -6.31
N SER A 252 17.62 4.76 -5.28
CA SER A 252 17.54 5.44 -3.99
C SER A 252 17.86 6.94 -4.12
N SER A 253 18.86 7.30 -4.91
CA SER A 253 19.17 8.71 -5.21
C SER A 253 18.02 9.42 -5.93
N ILE A 254 17.39 8.74 -6.90
CA ILE A 254 16.20 9.27 -7.59
C ILE A 254 15.03 9.44 -6.62
N SER A 255 14.81 8.50 -5.74
CA SER A 255 13.73 8.56 -4.73
C SER A 255 13.90 9.75 -3.77
N GLU A 256 15.12 10.00 -3.30
CA GLU A 256 15.42 11.18 -2.49
C GLU A 256 15.21 12.50 -3.26
N LYS A 257 15.68 12.57 -4.52
CA LYS A 257 15.46 13.73 -5.38
C LYS A 257 13.99 13.97 -5.66
N LEU A 258 13.22 12.92 -5.95
CA LEU A 258 11.78 13.03 -6.15
C LEU A 258 11.11 13.55 -4.89
N TRP A 259 11.46 13.01 -3.71
CA TRP A 259 10.89 13.46 -2.44
C TRP A 259 11.11 14.95 -2.20
N GLN A 260 12.33 15.44 -2.49
CA GLN A 260 12.66 16.86 -2.39
C GLN A 260 11.92 17.69 -3.45
N ALA A 261 11.87 17.24 -4.71
CA ALA A 261 11.15 17.93 -5.78
C ALA A 261 9.67 18.10 -5.47
N LEU A 262 9.04 17.06 -4.87
CA LEU A 262 7.66 17.14 -4.38
C LEU A 262 7.52 18.13 -3.22
N ALA A 263 8.52 18.26 -2.34
CA ALA A 263 8.50 19.21 -1.23
C ALA A 263 8.58 20.65 -1.73
N ASP A 264 9.41 20.89 -2.75
CA ASP A 264 9.65 22.21 -3.33
C ASP A 264 8.59 22.61 -4.37
N GLY A 265 7.68 21.70 -4.76
CA GLY A 265 6.75 21.89 -5.86
C GLY A 265 7.44 21.99 -7.22
N ASP A 266 8.68 21.42 -7.34
CA ASP A 266 9.43 21.42 -8.60
C ASP A 266 8.95 20.28 -9.51
N ARG A 267 7.95 20.63 -10.33
CA ARG A 267 7.38 19.71 -11.33
C ARG A 267 8.42 19.16 -12.30
N THR A 268 9.35 20.02 -12.76
CA THR A 268 10.32 19.64 -13.78
C THR A 268 11.27 18.57 -13.23
N ALA A 269 11.78 18.78 -12.02
CA ALA A 269 12.60 17.79 -11.32
C ALA A 269 11.83 16.51 -11.02
N ALA A 270 10.57 16.62 -10.58
CA ALA A 270 9.73 15.44 -10.31
C ALA A 270 9.50 14.59 -11.56
N PHE A 271 9.21 15.21 -12.71
CA PHE A 271 9.04 14.49 -13.98
C PHE A 271 10.35 13.87 -14.48
N ALA A 272 11.48 14.56 -14.32
CA ALA A 272 12.79 14.01 -14.63
C ALA A 272 13.07 12.76 -13.79
N CYS A 273 12.80 12.79 -12.48
CA CYS A 273 12.97 11.65 -11.60
C CYS A 273 12.14 10.43 -12.02
N LEU A 274 10.87 10.62 -12.43
CA LEU A 274 10.04 9.50 -12.91
C LEU A 274 10.63 8.88 -14.20
N ARG A 275 11.07 9.70 -15.15
CA ARG A 275 11.68 9.24 -16.40
C ARG A 275 13.01 8.52 -16.16
N GLU A 276 13.86 9.06 -15.28
CA GLU A 276 15.11 8.41 -14.87
C GLU A 276 14.85 7.06 -14.21
N ASN A 277 13.87 6.98 -13.29
CA ASN A 277 13.48 5.70 -12.66
C ASN A 277 12.94 4.70 -13.70
N ARG A 278 12.10 5.15 -14.65
CA ARG A 278 11.63 4.30 -15.76
C ARG A 278 12.79 3.75 -16.57
N ALA A 279 13.78 4.58 -16.91
CA ALA A 279 14.96 4.15 -17.67
C ALA A 279 15.79 3.10 -16.90
N LEU A 280 15.98 3.28 -15.59
CA LEU A 280 16.65 2.28 -14.74
C LEU A 280 15.87 0.97 -14.68
N LEU A 281 14.55 1.02 -14.54
CA LEU A 281 13.72 -0.19 -14.56
C LEU A 281 13.79 -0.93 -15.90
N GLN A 282 13.81 -0.21 -17.03
CA GLN A 282 13.99 -0.81 -18.35
C GLN A 282 15.39 -1.42 -18.54
N ALA A 283 16.43 -0.83 -17.95
CA ALA A 283 17.78 -1.41 -17.96
C ALA A 283 17.79 -2.70 -17.11
N TYR A 284 17.24 -2.65 -15.91
CA TYR A 284 17.10 -3.78 -15.00
C TYR A 284 16.29 -4.93 -15.61
N GLU A 285 15.19 -4.62 -16.31
CA GLU A 285 14.36 -5.59 -17.04
C GLU A 285 15.19 -6.38 -18.07
N ARG A 286 16.00 -5.67 -18.87
CA ARG A 286 16.87 -6.31 -19.87
C ARG A 286 17.96 -7.16 -19.24
N GLU A 287 18.57 -6.67 -18.16
CA GLU A 287 19.66 -7.37 -17.47
C GLU A 287 19.19 -8.64 -16.77
N ARG A 288 18.01 -8.58 -16.14
CA ARG A 288 17.45 -9.68 -15.35
C ARG A 288 16.51 -10.59 -16.15
N ALA A 289 16.26 -10.30 -17.41
CA ALA A 289 15.32 -11.04 -18.26
C ALA A 289 13.92 -11.19 -17.61
N VAL A 290 13.44 -10.14 -16.94
CA VAL A 290 12.10 -10.06 -16.36
C VAL A 290 11.26 -9.09 -17.18
N CYS A 291 9.95 -9.26 -17.22
CA CYS A 291 9.04 -8.31 -17.86
C CYS A 291 8.49 -7.35 -16.82
N ILE A 292 8.95 -6.08 -16.83
CA ILE A 292 8.44 -5.01 -15.98
C ILE A 292 7.48 -4.12 -16.77
N GLU A 293 7.93 -3.63 -17.93
CA GLU A 293 7.16 -2.73 -18.77
C GLU A 293 6.56 -3.49 -19.96
N THR A 294 5.33 -4.00 -19.81
CA THR A 294 4.56 -4.61 -20.90
C THR A 294 4.23 -3.57 -21.98
N GLU A 295 3.77 -4.01 -23.17
CA GLU A 295 3.36 -3.11 -24.24
C GLU A 295 2.31 -2.08 -23.77
N LYS A 296 1.34 -2.49 -22.95
CA LYS A 296 0.34 -1.57 -22.38
C LYS A 296 0.95 -0.59 -21.40
N LEU A 297 1.86 -1.02 -20.52
CA LEU A 297 2.55 -0.13 -19.58
C LEU A 297 3.47 0.84 -20.31
N LYS A 298 4.13 0.38 -21.38
CA LYS A 298 4.90 1.25 -22.28
C LYS A 298 4.02 2.31 -22.94
N ALA A 299 2.90 1.89 -23.53
CA ALA A 299 1.95 2.81 -24.15
C ALA A 299 1.40 3.84 -23.13
N LEU A 300 1.09 3.40 -21.90
CA LEU A 300 0.65 4.26 -20.81
C LEU A 300 1.66 5.38 -20.54
N ALA A 301 2.93 5.01 -20.37
CA ALA A 301 4.00 5.95 -20.07
C ALA A 301 4.30 6.88 -21.25
N ASP A 302 4.39 6.35 -22.47
CA ASP A 302 4.68 7.13 -23.68
C ASP A 302 3.57 8.15 -24.00
N ILE A 303 2.29 7.79 -23.76
CA ILE A 303 1.15 8.71 -23.89
C ILE A 303 1.28 9.87 -22.89
N ALA A 304 1.62 9.57 -21.64
CA ALA A 304 1.82 10.60 -20.62
C ALA A 304 2.99 11.52 -20.95
N ASP A 305 4.13 10.96 -21.38
CA ASP A 305 5.31 11.73 -21.76
C ASP A 305 5.04 12.63 -22.99
N ALA A 306 4.31 12.13 -23.98
CA ALA A 306 3.92 12.89 -25.17
C ALA A 306 2.96 14.05 -24.87
N ALA A 307 2.19 13.95 -23.77
CA ALA A 307 1.30 15.00 -23.27
C ALA A 307 2.00 15.99 -22.30
N GLY A 308 3.32 15.89 -22.13
CA GLY A 308 4.10 16.79 -21.26
C GLY A 308 4.02 16.44 -19.76
N ALA A 309 3.48 15.26 -19.43
CA ALA A 309 3.48 14.65 -18.10
C ALA A 309 4.69 13.71 -17.93
N ALA A 310 4.70 12.87 -16.90
CA ALA A 310 5.67 11.80 -16.77
C ALA A 310 4.98 10.51 -16.29
N GLY A 311 5.16 9.42 -17.05
CA GLY A 311 4.51 8.13 -16.78
C GLY A 311 5.48 6.97 -16.65
N LYS A 312 5.06 5.92 -15.89
CA LYS A 312 5.80 4.66 -15.74
C LYS A 312 4.92 3.54 -15.18
N SER A 313 5.41 2.31 -15.25
CA SER A 313 4.85 1.19 -14.49
C SER A 313 4.90 1.45 -12.98
N SER A 314 4.02 0.85 -12.19
CA SER A 314 4.04 0.95 -10.73
C SER A 314 4.03 -0.45 -10.09
N GLY A 315 4.94 -0.68 -9.14
CA GLY A 315 5.10 -1.95 -8.46
C GLY A 315 6.00 -2.94 -9.22
N SER A 316 5.71 -4.24 -9.11
CA SER A 316 6.57 -5.28 -9.73
C SER A 316 6.53 -5.32 -11.25
N GLY A 317 5.65 -4.55 -11.89
CA GLY A 317 5.48 -4.59 -13.34
C GLY A 317 4.89 -5.90 -13.84
N GLY A 318 4.99 -6.13 -15.15
CA GLY A 318 4.43 -7.31 -15.82
C GLY A 318 2.93 -7.21 -16.07
N GLY A 319 2.28 -6.16 -15.62
CA GLY A 319 0.83 -5.89 -15.67
C GLY A 319 0.40 -4.91 -14.59
N ASP A 320 -0.73 -5.19 -13.95
CA ASP A 320 -1.34 -4.34 -12.92
C ASP A 320 -1.48 -2.86 -13.36
N CYS A 321 -1.03 -1.93 -12.55
CA CYS A 321 -1.17 -0.50 -12.79
C CYS A 321 0.12 0.17 -13.29
N GLY A 322 -0.06 1.20 -14.10
CA GLY A 322 0.92 2.26 -14.30
C GLY A 322 0.38 3.59 -13.79
N ILE A 323 1.27 4.55 -13.64
CA ILE A 323 0.98 5.89 -13.12
C ILE A 323 1.46 6.97 -14.08
N ALA A 324 0.87 8.15 -13.96
CA ALA A 324 1.46 9.38 -14.46
C ALA A 324 1.30 10.52 -13.43
N LEU A 325 2.30 11.36 -13.31
CA LEU A 325 2.21 12.65 -12.64
C LEU A 325 1.94 13.74 -13.67
N VAL A 326 0.91 14.54 -13.40
CA VAL A 326 0.47 15.64 -14.27
C VAL A 326 0.47 16.94 -13.46
N GLY A 327 0.85 18.03 -14.10
CA GLY A 327 0.80 19.36 -13.52
C GLY A 327 1.15 20.41 -14.55
N ALA A 328 0.55 21.58 -14.46
CA ALA A 328 0.89 22.73 -15.28
C ALA A 328 1.96 23.59 -14.62
N SER A 329 2.55 24.49 -15.39
CA SER A 329 3.40 25.57 -14.85
C SER A 329 2.53 26.49 -13.97
N ASN A 330 3.13 27.06 -12.92
CA ASN A 330 2.47 28.00 -12.04
C ASN A 330 1.86 29.17 -12.83
N GLY A 331 0.60 29.50 -12.56
CA GLY A 331 -0.12 30.58 -13.25
C GLY A 331 -1.63 30.50 -12.98
N ALA A 332 -2.37 31.52 -13.36
CA ALA A 332 -3.82 31.59 -13.14
C ALA A 332 -4.60 30.44 -13.80
N ASP A 333 -4.08 29.86 -14.88
CA ASP A 333 -4.70 28.78 -15.66
C ASP A 333 -4.11 27.39 -15.38
N ALA A 334 -3.21 27.26 -14.39
CA ALA A 334 -2.49 26.02 -14.11
C ALA A 334 -3.43 24.83 -13.82
N GLU A 335 -4.49 25.06 -13.05
CA GLU A 335 -5.45 24.03 -12.70
C GLU A 335 -6.27 23.57 -13.92
N SER A 336 -6.71 24.51 -14.78
CA SER A 336 -7.42 24.18 -16.03
C SER A 336 -6.54 23.37 -16.98
N SER A 337 -5.31 23.82 -17.19
CA SER A 337 -4.33 23.15 -18.06
C SER A 337 -3.97 21.73 -17.54
N THR A 338 -3.84 21.57 -16.22
CA THR A 338 -3.62 20.26 -15.62
C THR A 338 -4.81 19.32 -15.87
N ARG A 339 -6.04 19.83 -15.74
CA ARG A 339 -7.25 19.06 -15.99
C ARG A 339 -7.42 18.66 -17.46
N GLU A 340 -7.11 19.57 -18.39
CA GLU A 340 -7.16 19.30 -19.83
C GLU A 340 -6.14 18.22 -20.21
N THR A 341 -4.90 18.34 -19.74
CA THR A 341 -3.84 17.34 -19.96
C THR A 341 -4.23 15.98 -19.37
N ALA A 342 -4.78 15.95 -18.17
CA ALA A 342 -5.26 14.70 -17.53
C ALA A 342 -6.39 14.05 -18.32
N THR A 343 -7.31 14.85 -18.87
CA THR A 343 -8.42 14.38 -19.71
C THR A 343 -7.91 13.79 -21.03
N ASP A 344 -6.96 14.45 -21.71
CA ASP A 344 -6.34 13.92 -22.93
C ASP A 344 -5.63 12.58 -22.68
N ILE A 345 -4.80 12.52 -21.63
CA ILE A 345 -4.07 11.30 -21.27
C ILE A 345 -5.04 10.14 -21.02
N THR A 346 -6.07 10.35 -20.22
CA THR A 346 -7.03 9.30 -19.87
C THR A 346 -7.85 8.83 -21.06
N ALA A 347 -8.25 9.73 -21.96
CA ALA A 347 -8.93 9.37 -23.21
C ALA A 347 -8.03 8.52 -24.14
N ARG A 348 -6.77 8.88 -24.27
CA ARG A 348 -5.79 8.12 -25.07
C ARG A 348 -5.45 6.78 -24.45
N TRP A 349 -5.39 6.68 -23.10
CA TRP A 349 -5.26 5.39 -22.41
C TRP A 349 -6.44 4.47 -22.73
N GLN A 350 -7.68 4.98 -22.65
CA GLN A 350 -8.87 4.19 -23.01
C GLN A 350 -8.82 3.69 -24.45
N ALA A 351 -8.41 4.55 -25.39
CA ALA A 351 -8.23 4.16 -26.79
C ALA A 351 -7.15 3.08 -26.98
N ALA A 352 -6.15 3.03 -26.10
CA ALA A 352 -5.08 2.01 -26.07
C ALA A 352 -5.47 0.75 -25.26
N GLY A 353 -6.72 0.63 -24.81
CA GLY A 353 -7.20 -0.51 -24.01
C GLY A 353 -6.63 -0.55 -22.59
N ILE A 354 -6.29 0.60 -22.04
CA ILE A 354 -5.87 0.79 -20.65
C ILE A 354 -7.02 1.47 -19.92
N GLN A 355 -7.45 0.91 -18.80
CA GLN A 355 -8.58 1.45 -18.03
C GLN A 355 -8.08 2.54 -17.06
N PRO A 356 -8.45 3.82 -17.23
CA PRO A 356 -8.19 4.83 -16.21
C PRO A 356 -8.97 4.51 -14.93
N LEU A 357 -8.29 4.53 -13.80
CA LEU A 357 -8.92 4.39 -12.49
C LEU A 357 -9.11 5.78 -11.87
N PRO A 358 -10.32 6.13 -11.40
CA PRO A 358 -10.60 7.43 -10.81
C PRO A 358 -10.05 7.52 -9.38
N LEU A 359 -8.73 7.35 -9.24
CA LEU A 359 -8.04 7.37 -7.98
C LEU A 359 -7.44 8.75 -7.70
N LYS A 360 -7.39 9.08 -6.40
CA LYS A 360 -6.73 10.27 -5.88
C LYS A 360 -5.76 9.85 -4.79
N LEU A 361 -4.83 10.73 -4.44
CA LEU A 361 -4.00 10.53 -3.25
C LEU A 361 -4.90 10.36 -2.03
N ALA A 362 -4.62 9.35 -1.22
CA ALA A 362 -5.32 9.14 0.05
C ALA A 362 -5.00 10.28 1.01
N ALA A 363 -5.95 10.66 1.87
CA ALA A 363 -5.63 11.52 2.99
C ALA A 363 -4.63 10.84 3.94
N GLN A 364 -3.87 11.63 4.69
CA GLN A 364 -3.12 11.10 5.83
C GLN A 364 -4.09 10.51 6.85
N LEU A 365 -3.69 9.40 7.46
CA LEU A 365 -4.54 8.57 8.31
C LEU A 365 -4.03 8.60 9.76
#